data_57cfaf70ab25a2ca63c2eca99bcca0b2
#
_entry.id   57cfaf70ab25a2ca63c2eca99bcca0b2
#
_cell.length_a   1.000
_cell.length_b   1.000
_cell.length_c   1.000
_cell.angle_alpha   90.00
_cell.angle_beta   90.00
_cell.angle_gamma   90.00
#
_symmetry.space_group_name_H-M   'P 1'
#
loop_
_entity.id
_entity.type
_entity.pdbx_description
1 polymer ?
#
loop_
_entity_poly.entity_id
_entity_poly.type
_entity_poly.pdbx_seq_one_letter_code
_entity_poly.pdbx_strand_id
1 'polypeptide(L)'
;MPAQLKDSHCSTCGAPYGTTDWPRLCPSCGATVYRNPLPVAVALLPVEDERGTGLVVITRTIEPALGGIALPGGFMDFGEDWRDAVVRELWEETGIRAPASEVALADAMSSPGGHLLLFGLLPLRPAAALPASAATDETTGWHVLRGPEPLAFPLHTKAAAAWFAGRYA
;
A
#
# COMPACT_ATOMS: atom_id res chain seq x y z
N MET A 1 -27.37 -8.30 17.75
CA MET A 1 -27.15 -9.28 16.68
C MET A 1 -25.78 -9.90 16.92
N PRO A 2 -25.60 -11.24 16.94
CA PRO A 2 -24.27 -11.81 17.00
C PRO A 2 -23.51 -11.34 15.76
N ALA A 3 -22.25 -10.90 15.96
CA ALA A 3 -21.37 -10.52 14.88
C ALA A 3 -21.30 -11.70 13.89
N GLN A 4 -21.74 -11.50 12.65
CA GLN A 4 -21.57 -12.48 11.60
C GLN A 4 -20.06 -12.67 11.44
N LEU A 5 -19.57 -13.87 11.76
CA LEU A 5 -18.18 -14.23 11.55
C LEU A 5 -17.89 -14.11 10.05
N LYS A 6 -17.02 -13.19 9.68
CA LYS A 6 -16.53 -13.04 8.31
C LYS A 6 -16.11 -14.42 7.81
N ASP A 7 -16.46 -14.75 6.57
CA ASP A 7 -16.13 -16.03 5.93
C ASP A 7 -16.73 -17.28 6.61
N SER A 8 -17.89 -17.17 7.25
CA SER A 8 -18.56 -18.30 7.90
C SER A 8 -19.30 -19.23 6.93
N HIS A 9 -19.51 -18.80 5.68
CA HIS A 9 -20.27 -19.54 4.66
C HIS A 9 -19.46 -19.69 3.37
N CYS A 10 -19.74 -20.75 2.63
CA CYS A 10 -19.13 -21.01 1.32
C CYS A 10 -19.53 -19.92 0.32
N SER A 11 -18.54 -19.28 -0.33
CA SER A 11 -18.77 -18.24 -1.34
C SER A 11 -19.41 -18.78 -2.63
N THR A 12 -19.36 -20.12 -2.84
CA THR A 12 -19.91 -20.77 -4.05
C THR A 12 -21.38 -21.15 -3.89
N CYS A 13 -21.78 -21.73 -2.74
CA CYS A 13 -23.13 -22.26 -2.56
C CYS A 13 -23.88 -21.73 -1.32
N GLY A 14 -23.24 -20.88 -0.51
CA GLY A 14 -23.84 -20.32 0.70
C GLY A 14 -23.96 -21.26 1.89
N ALA A 15 -23.49 -22.52 1.80
CA ALA A 15 -23.56 -23.45 2.92
C ALA A 15 -22.59 -23.03 4.04
N PRO A 16 -22.98 -23.18 5.34
CA PRO A 16 -22.11 -22.85 6.46
C PRO A 16 -20.90 -23.80 6.54
N TYR A 17 -19.77 -23.28 6.98
CA TYR A 17 -18.61 -24.10 7.30
C TYR A 17 -18.67 -24.60 8.74
N GLY A 18 -18.27 -25.87 8.93
CA GLY A 18 -18.13 -26.50 10.26
C GLY A 18 -16.75 -26.35 10.88
N THR A 19 -15.83 -25.62 10.22
CA THR A 19 -14.44 -25.42 10.68
C THR A 19 -14.02 -23.98 10.55
N THR A 20 -13.01 -23.57 11.34
CA THR A 20 -12.35 -22.26 11.26
C THR A 20 -11.03 -22.31 10.50
N ASP A 21 -10.54 -23.51 10.15
CA ASP A 21 -9.25 -23.71 9.50
C ASP A 21 -9.28 -23.33 8.01
N TRP A 22 -8.14 -23.00 7.46
CA TRP A 22 -7.96 -22.65 6.05
C TRP A 22 -6.86 -23.51 5.40
N PRO A 23 -6.94 -23.88 4.10
CA PRO A 23 -8.10 -23.68 3.20
C PRO A 23 -9.31 -24.51 3.62
N ARG A 24 -10.53 -24.10 3.20
CA ARG A 24 -11.78 -24.78 3.54
C ARG A 24 -12.36 -25.54 2.37
N LEU A 25 -12.62 -26.83 2.57
CA LEU A 25 -13.41 -27.64 1.66
C LEU A 25 -14.88 -27.54 2.07
N CYS A 26 -15.73 -27.10 1.15
CA CYS A 26 -17.17 -27.03 1.43
C CYS A 26 -17.79 -28.43 1.47
N PRO A 27 -18.43 -28.86 2.59
CA PRO A 27 -19.02 -30.19 2.69
C PRO A 27 -20.25 -30.35 1.79
N SER A 28 -20.86 -29.27 1.34
CA SER A 28 -22.08 -29.28 0.53
C SER A 28 -21.81 -29.34 -0.98
N CYS A 29 -20.86 -28.54 -1.50
CA CYS A 29 -20.60 -28.46 -2.94
C CYS A 29 -19.19 -28.91 -3.36
N GLY A 30 -18.32 -29.28 -2.42
CA GLY A 30 -16.95 -29.72 -2.71
C GLY A 30 -15.98 -28.60 -3.13
N ALA A 31 -16.41 -27.33 -3.17
CA ALA A 31 -15.52 -26.22 -3.51
C ALA A 31 -14.46 -26.00 -2.43
N THR A 32 -13.20 -25.83 -2.84
CA THR A 32 -12.12 -25.41 -1.94
C THR A 32 -12.02 -23.89 -1.98
N VAL A 33 -12.07 -23.24 -0.81
CA VAL A 33 -11.96 -21.78 -0.65
C VAL A 33 -10.72 -21.46 0.16
N TYR A 34 -9.96 -20.49 -0.32
CA TYR A 34 -8.74 -19.98 0.29
C TYR A 34 -9.01 -18.62 0.95
N ARG A 35 -8.21 -18.29 1.95
CA ARG A 35 -8.14 -16.96 2.52
C ARG A 35 -6.77 -16.37 2.18
N ASN A 36 -6.76 -15.56 1.14
CA ASN A 36 -5.54 -14.96 0.62
C ASN A 36 -5.26 -13.60 1.29
N PRO A 37 -4.00 -13.19 1.41
CA PRO A 37 -3.69 -11.83 1.82
C PRO A 37 -4.19 -10.84 0.76
N LEU A 38 -4.60 -9.65 1.22
CA LEU A 38 -4.97 -8.56 0.34
C LEU A 38 -3.69 -7.85 -0.15
N PRO A 39 -3.48 -7.71 -1.47
CA PRO A 39 -2.33 -6.99 -1.99
C PRO A 39 -2.51 -5.48 -1.85
N VAL A 40 -1.42 -4.80 -1.47
CA VAL A 40 -1.33 -3.34 -1.32
C VAL A 40 -0.11 -2.86 -2.08
N ALA A 41 -0.27 -1.89 -2.96
CA ALA A 41 0.80 -1.26 -3.70
C ALA A 41 1.21 0.05 -3.01
N VAL A 42 2.52 0.25 -2.79
CA VAL A 42 3.07 1.41 -2.07
C VAL A 42 4.19 2.03 -2.88
N ALA A 43 4.13 3.35 -3.08
CA ALA A 43 5.14 4.08 -3.84
C ALA A 43 6.28 4.57 -2.93
N LEU A 44 7.52 4.27 -3.33
CA LEU A 44 8.73 4.92 -2.86
C LEU A 44 9.20 5.88 -3.97
N LEU A 45 8.87 7.16 -3.86
CA LEU A 45 9.32 8.18 -4.80
C LEU A 45 10.40 9.06 -4.16
N PRO A 46 11.68 8.82 -4.50
CA PRO A 46 12.76 9.70 -4.10
C PRO A 46 12.67 11.06 -4.78
N VAL A 47 12.95 12.10 -4.03
CA VAL A 47 13.06 13.47 -4.56
C VAL A 47 14.27 14.20 -4.00
N GLU A 48 14.80 15.15 -4.78
CA GLU A 48 15.87 16.02 -4.34
C GLU A 48 15.51 17.50 -4.52
N ASP A 49 15.98 18.33 -3.61
CA ASP A 49 15.94 19.78 -3.67
C ASP A 49 17.18 20.37 -2.95
N GLU A 50 17.20 21.68 -2.73
CA GLU A 50 18.29 22.40 -2.04
C GLU A 50 18.57 21.87 -0.62
N ARG A 51 17.62 21.19 0.00
CA ARG A 51 17.72 20.59 1.33
C ARG A 51 18.23 19.15 1.31
N GLY A 52 18.51 18.60 0.12
CA GLY A 52 18.98 17.22 -0.08
C GLY A 52 17.88 16.26 -0.57
N THR A 53 18.15 14.97 -0.44
CA THR A 53 17.21 13.92 -0.89
C THR A 53 16.23 13.51 0.21
N GLY A 54 15.05 13.02 -0.20
CA GLY A 54 14.02 12.48 0.69
C GLY A 54 12.99 11.67 -0.07
N LEU A 55 11.97 11.20 0.63
CA LEU A 55 10.85 10.47 0.04
C LEU A 55 9.57 11.32 0.04
N VAL A 56 8.79 11.23 -1.02
CA VAL A 56 7.42 11.75 -1.03
C VAL A 56 6.58 10.96 -0.03
N VAL A 57 5.91 11.68 0.87
CA VAL A 57 4.95 11.14 1.83
C VAL A 57 3.70 11.99 1.84
N ILE A 58 2.62 11.46 2.39
CA ILE A 58 1.32 12.11 2.55
C ILE A 58 0.95 12.21 4.03
N THR A 59 0.08 13.14 4.38
CA THR A 59 -0.62 13.15 5.67
C THR A 59 -2.07 12.73 5.44
N ARG A 60 -2.47 11.64 6.08
CA ARG A 60 -3.79 11.00 5.90
C ARG A 60 -4.92 11.85 6.49
N THR A 61 -6.06 11.93 5.77
CA THR A 61 -7.30 12.57 6.26
C THR A 61 -8.38 11.55 6.57
N ILE A 62 -8.11 10.25 6.40
CA ILE A 62 -9.05 9.15 6.63
C ILE A 62 -8.50 8.09 7.58
N GLU A 63 -9.40 7.32 8.19
CA GLU A 63 -9.02 6.12 8.95
C GLU A 63 -8.62 4.95 8.02
N PRO A 64 -7.76 4.04 8.46
CA PRO A 64 -7.04 4.06 9.74
C PRO A 64 -5.89 5.08 9.75
N ALA A 65 -5.47 5.48 10.96
CA ALA A 65 -4.35 6.39 11.19
C ALA A 65 -4.55 7.82 10.65
N LEU A 66 -5.74 8.39 10.88
CA LEU A 66 -6.06 9.79 10.62
C LEU A 66 -4.98 10.72 11.19
N GLY A 67 -4.47 11.66 10.38
CA GLY A 67 -3.39 12.59 10.74
C GLY A 67 -1.99 11.98 10.69
N GLY A 68 -1.86 10.69 10.44
CA GLY A 68 -0.57 10.01 10.33
C GLY A 68 0.14 10.26 8.99
N ILE A 69 1.47 10.25 9.01
CA ILE A 69 2.28 10.34 7.80
C ILE A 69 2.45 8.94 7.21
N ALA A 70 2.26 8.80 5.90
CA ALA A 70 2.39 7.53 5.20
C ALA A 70 3.11 7.71 3.85
N LEU A 71 3.67 6.63 3.33
CA LEU A 71 4.02 6.54 1.92
C LEU A 71 2.73 6.46 1.10
N PRO A 72 2.66 7.06 -0.10
CA PRO A 72 1.49 6.91 -0.96
C PRO A 72 1.23 5.44 -1.30
N GLY A 73 -0.02 4.99 -1.23
CA GLY A 73 -0.34 3.61 -1.55
C GLY A 73 -1.67 3.13 -1.02
N GLY A 74 -2.23 2.10 -1.66
CA GLY A 74 -3.51 1.51 -1.34
C GLY A 74 -3.70 0.11 -1.90
N PHE A 75 -4.93 -0.38 -1.86
CA PHE A 75 -5.27 -1.71 -2.35
C PHE A 75 -5.18 -1.80 -3.88
N MET A 76 -4.66 -2.92 -4.35
CA MET A 76 -4.69 -3.23 -5.77
C MET A 76 -6.10 -3.64 -6.19
N ASP A 77 -6.52 -3.21 -7.38
CA ASP A 77 -7.76 -3.62 -8.00
C ASP A 77 -7.66 -5.03 -8.62
N PHE A 78 -8.81 -5.69 -8.75
CA PHE A 78 -8.84 -7.01 -9.37
C PHE A 78 -8.40 -6.94 -10.86
N GLY A 79 -7.34 -7.69 -11.18
CA GLY A 79 -6.77 -7.74 -12.53
C GLY A 79 -5.79 -6.61 -12.86
N GLU A 80 -5.50 -5.72 -11.92
CA GLU A 80 -4.51 -4.65 -12.07
C GLU A 80 -3.07 -5.18 -11.92
N ASP A 81 -2.14 -4.72 -12.78
CA ASP A 81 -0.71 -4.95 -12.56
C ASP A 81 -0.24 -4.14 -11.35
N TRP A 82 0.60 -4.71 -10.52
CA TRP A 82 1.07 -4.06 -9.30
C TRP A 82 1.83 -2.74 -9.54
N ARG A 83 2.49 -2.58 -10.68
CA ARG A 83 3.18 -1.34 -11.05
C ARG A 83 2.18 -0.25 -11.43
N ASP A 84 1.10 -0.64 -12.12
CA ASP A 84 0.00 0.27 -12.44
C ASP A 84 -0.69 0.73 -11.15
N ALA A 85 -0.90 -0.18 -10.17
CA ALA A 85 -1.42 0.17 -8.86
C ALA A 85 -0.52 1.18 -8.13
N VAL A 86 0.82 0.98 -8.12
CA VAL A 86 1.76 1.92 -7.49
C VAL A 86 1.62 3.33 -8.09
N VAL A 87 1.56 3.47 -9.41
CA VAL A 87 1.49 4.80 -10.05
C VAL A 87 0.10 5.40 -10.00
N ARG A 88 -0.97 4.60 -9.97
CA ARG A 88 -2.34 5.05 -9.75
C ARG A 88 -2.49 5.64 -8.35
N GLU A 89 -2.11 4.91 -7.31
CA GLU A 89 -2.17 5.38 -5.92
C GLU A 89 -1.31 6.64 -5.71
N LEU A 90 -0.09 6.66 -6.26
CA LEU A 90 0.75 7.85 -6.22
C LEU A 90 0.02 9.06 -6.83
N TRP A 91 -0.64 8.88 -7.98
CA TRP A 91 -1.38 9.96 -8.63
C TRP A 91 -2.62 10.38 -7.85
N GLU A 92 -3.43 9.44 -7.36
CA GLU A 92 -4.67 9.72 -6.63
C GLU A 92 -4.41 10.49 -5.35
N GLU A 93 -3.36 10.13 -4.61
CA GLU A 93 -3.04 10.74 -3.32
C GLU A 93 -2.17 12.00 -3.41
N THR A 94 -1.43 12.21 -4.51
CA THR A 94 -0.45 13.31 -4.63
C THR A 94 -0.58 14.17 -5.88
N GLY A 95 -1.31 13.71 -6.90
CA GLY A 95 -1.33 14.31 -8.23
C GLY A 95 -0.07 14.07 -9.07
N ILE A 96 0.93 13.35 -8.54
CA ILE A 96 2.19 13.07 -9.23
C ILE A 96 2.01 11.90 -10.21
N ARG A 97 2.37 12.13 -11.48
CA ARG A 97 2.30 11.10 -12.53
C ARG A 97 3.65 10.46 -12.77
N ALA A 98 3.64 9.15 -12.97
CA ALA A 98 4.80 8.36 -13.36
C ALA A 98 4.38 7.23 -14.30
N PRO A 99 5.22 6.78 -15.24
CA PRO A 99 4.94 5.59 -16.02
C PRO A 99 5.21 4.32 -15.18
N ALA A 100 4.31 3.34 -15.26
CA ALA A 100 4.48 2.06 -14.56
C ALA A 100 5.77 1.32 -14.94
N SER A 101 6.28 1.55 -16.16
CA SER A 101 7.55 0.97 -16.62
C SER A 101 8.79 1.44 -15.86
N GLU A 102 8.70 2.55 -15.12
CA GLU A 102 9.78 3.05 -14.27
C GLU A 102 9.78 2.42 -12.86
N VAL A 103 8.71 1.70 -12.50
CA VAL A 103 8.59 1.11 -11.16
C VAL A 103 9.39 -0.18 -11.06
N ALA A 104 10.38 -0.20 -10.16
CA ALA A 104 11.10 -1.40 -9.77
C ALA A 104 10.62 -1.91 -8.41
N LEU A 105 10.61 -3.22 -8.20
CA LEU A 105 10.27 -3.79 -6.89
C LEU A 105 11.44 -3.54 -5.91
N ALA A 106 11.19 -2.74 -4.86
CA ALA A 106 12.14 -2.53 -3.79
C ALA A 106 12.04 -3.62 -2.72
N ASP A 107 10.82 -3.96 -2.31
CA ASP A 107 10.57 -4.95 -1.26
C ASP A 107 9.13 -5.50 -1.36
N ALA A 108 8.92 -6.67 -0.75
CA ALA A 108 7.60 -7.26 -0.55
C ALA A 108 7.48 -7.75 0.89
N MET A 109 6.54 -7.19 1.66
CA MET A 109 6.39 -7.46 3.08
C MET A 109 4.97 -7.91 3.44
N SER A 110 4.87 -8.94 4.28
CA SER A 110 3.59 -9.40 4.82
C SER A 110 3.29 -8.77 6.17
N SER A 111 2.05 -8.32 6.38
CA SER A 111 1.57 -7.86 7.67
C SER A 111 0.83 -8.96 8.43
N PRO A 112 0.85 -8.96 9.78
CA PRO A 112 0.04 -9.87 10.58
C PRO A 112 -1.48 -9.72 10.32
N GLY A 113 -1.91 -8.57 9.81
CA GLY A 113 -3.31 -8.28 9.46
C GLY A 113 -3.79 -8.91 8.15
N GLY A 114 -2.94 -9.70 7.48
CA GLY A 114 -3.31 -10.37 6.23
C GLY A 114 -3.20 -9.48 4.99
N HIS A 115 -2.22 -8.58 4.96
CA HIS A 115 -1.88 -7.79 3.76
C HIS A 115 -0.50 -8.20 3.24
N LEU A 116 -0.33 -8.15 1.92
CA LEU A 116 0.95 -8.24 1.24
C LEU A 116 1.25 -6.88 0.60
N LEU A 117 2.24 -6.15 1.14
CA LEU A 117 2.64 -4.85 0.63
C LEU A 117 3.75 -5.04 -0.40
N LEU A 118 3.57 -4.46 -1.58
CA LEU A 118 4.56 -4.37 -2.66
C LEU A 118 5.08 -2.93 -2.70
N PHE A 119 6.35 -2.73 -2.37
CA PHE A 119 6.98 -1.41 -2.38
C PHE A 119 7.63 -1.18 -3.74
N GLY A 120 7.04 -0.30 -4.53
CA GLY A 120 7.55 0.11 -5.84
C GLY A 120 8.47 1.32 -5.73
N LEU A 121 9.74 1.15 -6.10
CA LEU A 121 10.72 2.22 -6.17
C LEU A 121 10.66 2.90 -7.53
N LEU A 122 10.54 4.21 -7.52
CA LEU A 122 10.59 5.08 -8.68
C LEU A 122 11.96 5.77 -8.78
N PRO A 123 12.36 6.22 -9.97
CA PRO A 123 13.59 7.02 -10.13
C PRO A 123 13.55 8.33 -9.33
N LEU A 124 14.73 8.78 -8.88
CA LEU A 124 14.91 10.08 -8.24
C LEU A 124 14.45 11.21 -9.17
N ARG A 125 13.68 12.16 -8.64
CA ARG A 125 13.18 13.33 -9.37
C ARG A 125 13.52 14.62 -8.65
N PRO A 126 13.80 15.72 -9.39
CA PRO A 126 13.85 17.04 -8.79
C PRO A 126 12.47 17.42 -8.20
N ALA A 127 12.42 17.88 -6.96
CA ALA A 127 11.16 18.29 -6.33
C ALA A 127 10.48 19.44 -7.11
N ALA A 128 11.27 20.31 -7.74
CA ALA A 128 10.77 21.40 -8.58
C ALA A 128 10.06 20.94 -9.87
N ALA A 129 10.24 19.67 -10.28
CA ALA A 129 9.54 19.08 -11.43
C ALA A 129 8.18 18.46 -11.06
N LEU A 130 7.86 18.38 -9.77
CA LEU A 130 6.61 17.82 -9.30
C LEU A 130 5.48 18.87 -9.25
N PRO A 131 4.22 18.47 -9.39
CA PRO A 131 3.10 19.39 -9.19
C PRO A 131 3.11 19.95 -7.77
N ALA A 132 2.54 21.13 -7.59
CA ALA A 132 2.34 21.66 -6.24
C ALA A 132 1.51 20.69 -5.39
N SER A 133 1.92 20.54 -4.13
CA SER A 133 1.15 19.73 -3.18
C SER A 133 -0.25 20.33 -2.99
N ALA A 134 -1.27 19.49 -3.12
CA ALA A 134 -2.66 19.86 -2.95
C ALA A 134 -3.39 18.75 -2.15
N ALA A 135 -4.39 19.16 -1.39
CA ALA A 135 -5.24 18.21 -0.68
C ALA A 135 -6.09 17.39 -1.67
N THR A 136 -6.35 16.14 -1.30
CA THR A 136 -7.29 15.24 -1.97
C THR A 136 -8.37 14.82 -0.96
N ASP A 137 -9.27 13.93 -1.34
CA ASP A 137 -10.28 13.40 -0.41
C ASP A 137 -9.65 12.58 0.73
N GLU A 138 -8.44 12.03 0.51
CA GLU A 138 -7.78 11.11 1.45
C GLU A 138 -6.53 11.69 2.11
N THR A 139 -6.00 12.82 1.61
CA THR A 139 -4.76 13.42 2.11
C THR A 139 -4.81 14.93 2.20
N THR A 140 -4.02 15.54 3.09
CA THR A 140 -3.81 16.99 3.10
C THR A 140 -2.83 17.46 2.02
N GLY A 141 -2.34 16.53 1.19
CA GLY A 141 -1.29 16.73 0.20
C GLY A 141 0.01 16.03 0.56
N TRP A 142 0.99 16.13 -0.35
CA TRP A 142 2.29 15.50 -0.17
C TRP A 142 3.34 16.47 0.39
N HIS A 143 4.32 15.91 1.06
CA HIS A 143 5.54 16.61 1.51
C HIS A 143 6.73 15.65 1.45
N VAL A 144 7.93 16.15 1.80
CA VAL A 144 9.17 15.37 1.70
C VAL A 144 9.65 14.95 3.07
N LEU A 145 9.68 13.63 3.30
CA LEU A 145 10.32 12.99 4.43
C LEU A 145 11.84 13.07 4.28
N ARG A 146 12.54 13.62 5.26
CA ARG A 146 13.99 13.89 5.18
C ARG A 146 14.89 12.94 5.94
N GLY A 147 14.32 11.99 6.62
CA GLY A 147 15.07 11.00 7.40
C GLY A 147 14.15 9.89 7.90
N PRO A 148 14.71 8.82 8.46
CA PRO A 148 13.92 7.74 9.01
C PRO A 148 13.19 8.22 10.27
N GLU A 149 11.85 8.19 10.23
CA GLU A 149 10.97 8.45 11.37
C GLU A 149 9.79 7.48 11.36
N PRO A 150 9.10 7.28 12.49
CA PRO A 150 7.91 6.46 12.54
C PRO A 150 6.80 7.00 11.63
N LEU A 151 6.30 6.15 10.73
CA LEU A 151 5.16 6.42 9.87
C LEU A 151 3.89 5.77 10.43
N ALA A 152 2.74 6.14 9.89
CA ALA A 152 1.42 5.63 10.28
C ALA A 152 1.33 4.10 10.31
N PHE A 153 2.06 3.44 9.42
CA PHE A 153 2.08 1.98 9.32
C PHE A 153 3.48 1.42 9.55
N PRO A 154 3.64 0.37 10.40
CA PRO A 154 4.95 -0.18 10.72
C PRO A 154 5.78 -0.65 9.51
N LEU A 155 5.12 -1.19 8.45
CA LEU A 155 5.81 -1.62 7.25
C LEU A 155 6.25 -0.44 6.37
N HIS A 156 5.52 0.68 6.36
CA HIS A 156 5.96 1.93 5.74
C HIS A 156 7.19 2.49 6.45
N THR A 157 7.18 2.51 7.78
CA THR A 157 8.37 2.88 8.59
C THR A 157 9.58 2.05 8.21
N LYS A 158 9.40 0.73 8.11
CA LYS A 158 10.49 -0.21 7.78
C LYS A 158 11.03 0.01 6.37
N ALA A 159 10.16 0.22 5.39
CA ALA A 159 10.56 0.49 4.01
C ALA A 159 11.27 1.83 3.86
N ALA A 160 10.76 2.90 4.46
CA ALA A 160 11.40 4.21 4.46
C ALA A 160 12.79 4.16 5.13
N ALA A 161 12.92 3.53 6.30
CA ALA A 161 14.19 3.35 6.97
C ALA A 161 15.19 2.53 6.13
N ALA A 162 14.72 1.51 5.38
CA ALA A 162 15.54 0.72 4.47
C ALA A 162 16.07 1.58 3.31
N TRP A 163 15.21 2.43 2.74
CA TRP A 163 15.63 3.36 1.69
C TRP A 163 16.68 4.35 2.18
N PHE A 164 16.47 5.03 3.32
CA PHE A 164 17.46 5.95 3.91
C PHE A 164 18.77 5.26 4.28
N ALA A 165 18.75 3.97 4.55
CA ALA A 165 19.95 3.16 4.77
C ALA A 165 20.62 2.68 3.47
N GLY A 166 20.14 3.10 2.29
CA GLY A 166 20.70 2.72 0.99
C GLY A 166 20.52 1.23 0.63
N ARG A 167 19.49 0.57 1.18
CA ARG A 167 19.25 -0.86 0.92
C ARG A 167 18.45 -1.14 -0.35
N TYR A 168 17.85 -0.13 -0.94
CA TYR A 168 17.17 -0.22 -2.22
C TYR A 168 17.99 0.55 -3.26
N ALA A 169 18.63 -0.20 -4.16
CA ALA A 169 19.48 0.35 -5.22
C ALA A 169 18.70 0.42 -6.55
#